data_fec57883c4ba3bdb4c97dd0f47e86d8e
#
_entry.id   fec57883c4ba3bdb4c97dd0f47e86d8e
#
_cell.length_a   1.000
_cell.length_b   1.000
_cell.length_c   1.000
_cell.angle_alpha   90.00
_cell.angle_beta   90.00
_cell.angle_gamma   90.00
#
_symmetry.space_group_name_H-M   'P 1'
#
loop_
_entity.id
_entity.type
_entity.pdbx_description
1 polymer ?
#
loop_
_entity_poly.entity_id
_entity_poly.type
_entity_poly.pdbx_seq_one_letter_code
_entity_poly.pdbx_strand_id
1 'polypeptide(L)'
;GRHPTSLAIDVSRQRLYVANTNDDTVSVIDTATRGVIATIPVQPFARRVEGIAPTAVVVSPDGRFLYIACGGINAIAVHDLAQNRIAGLIPTGWYPASLALDGAGRRLAVGTLLGIGSGNRGSEPTDREVHANRGTAHVIDVPEATQLASFTAAVLENNRMSFAGEASPAADPSAPARAVPVRAGEASLIEHVVYIIKENRTYDQLFGDLPRGNGDPSKVMFGADVTPNQRKLALDYVLLDNLYATGGNSANGHQWLTQANEVSYTLWPGYQGRSYPFDGTDPLAYSANGFIWDAALARGRSVAVFGEFAPVLSWGDDRRHDLLQRWKAGEVITPEWNTVSPIPPLDAVLARDFPAYSMAVPDVVRAQIFLKHLARYEAEGRMPNLTIMLLPSDHTMGTRPGSSTPKAMVADNDLALGQVVAALTRTRFWPRMAIYVIEDDAQNGVDHVDGHRTVGLLVSPYTRRGTVDSTFYSQPSLLKTMELQLGLPTMSLFDLIANDMRASFTDEPDLTPYDSIMPRQDLFEVNPPLDALEGPALRAAVASAGMRWDVPDAVPSALLNRITWHAVRGWDTPYPEPVSAVFSPFFIADDEEAEEAEGAVERARELLFGPSR
;
A
#
# COMPACT_ATOMS: atom_id res chain seq x y z
N GLY A 1 -8.51 -25.50 1.14
CA GLY A 1 -8.03 -24.26 0.57
C GLY A 1 -7.50 -23.32 1.65
N ARG A 2 -6.92 -22.21 1.24
CA ARG A 2 -6.39 -21.18 2.15
C ARG A 2 -7.48 -20.22 2.60
N HIS A 3 -7.47 -19.80 3.86
CA HIS A 3 -8.45 -18.93 4.49
C HIS A 3 -9.90 -19.41 4.32
N PRO A 4 -10.30 -20.51 4.94
CA PRO A 4 -11.70 -20.90 4.98
C PRO A 4 -12.49 -19.91 5.86
N THR A 5 -13.43 -19.16 5.27
CA THR A 5 -14.15 -18.06 5.93
C THR A 5 -15.62 -18.35 6.18
N SER A 6 -16.25 -19.22 5.41
CA SER A 6 -17.69 -19.47 5.49
C SER A 6 -18.04 -20.91 5.13
N LEU A 7 -19.13 -21.40 5.72
CA LEU A 7 -19.65 -22.75 5.54
C LEU A 7 -21.15 -22.69 5.19
N ALA A 8 -21.58 -23.51 4.21
CA ALA A 8 -22.98 -23.77 3.92
C ALA A 8 -23.23 -25.29 3.83
N ILE A 9 -24.29 -25.79 4.45
CA ILE A 9 -24.64 -27.20 4.44
C ILE A 9 -25.91 -27.47 3.64
N ASP A 10 -25.85 -28.44 2.71
CA ASP A 10 -26.99 -29.08 2.09
C ASP A 10 -27.18 -30.45 2.74
N VAL A 11 -28.08 -30.49 3.73
CA VAL A 11 -28.35 -31.73 4.48
C VAL A 11 -28.94 -32.78 3.56
N SER A 12 -29.78 -32.40 2.61
CA SER A 12 -30.48 -33.31 1.71
C SER A 12 -29.56 -34.08 0.77
N ARG A 13 -28.46 -33.41 0.33
CA ARG A 13 -27.46 -33.99 -0.56
C ARG A 13 -26.18 -34.43 0.17
N GLN A 14 -26.15 -34.27 1.49
CA GLN A 14 -24.98 -34.56 2.32
C GLN A 14 -23.74 -33.82 1.84
N ARG A 15 -23.85 -32.49 1.55
CA ARG A 15 -22.75 -31.66 1.06
C ARG A 15 -22.51 -30.49 2.02
N LEU A 16 -21.23 -30.22 2.30
CA LEU A 16 -20.76 -29.02 2.97
C LEU A 16 -19.90 -28.23 1.98
N TYR A 17 -20.26 -26.98 1.78
CA TYR A 17 -19.53 -26.02 0.95
C TYR A 17 -18.69 -25.12 1.85
N VAL A 18 -17.42 -24.91 1.50
CA VAL A 18 -16.47 -24.12 2.28
C VAL A 18 -15.82 -23.08 1.36
N ALA A 19 -16.06 -21.81 1.63
CA ALA A 19 -15.39 -20.71 0.92
C ALA A 19 -13.91 -20.64 1.33
N ASN A 20 -13.00 -20.71 0.37
CA ASN A 20 -11.56 -20.56 0.55
C ASN A 20 -11.15 -19.23 -0.05
N THR A 21 -11.19 -18.17 0.76
CA THR A 21 -11.12 -16.78 0.29
C THR A 21 -9.83 -16.45 -0.44
N ASN A 22 -8.69 -16.97 0.04
CA ASN A 22 -7.38 -16.68 -0.55
C ASN A 22 -6.95 -17.65 -1.66
N ASP A 23 -7.84 -18.55 -2.08
CA ASP A 23 -7.62 -19.47 -3.23
C ASP A 23 -8.64 -19.26 -4.34
N ASP A 24 -9.58 -18.32 -4.17
CA ASP A 24 -10.69 -18.09 -5.09
C ASP A 24 -11.47 -19.36 -5.44
N THR A 25 -11.72 -20.21 -4.42
CA THR A 25 -12.38 -21.50 -4.60
C THR A 25 -13.43 -21.77 -3.53
N VAL A 26 -14.32 -22.74 -3.81
CA VAL A 26 -15.18 -23.36 -2.80
C VAL A 26 -14.89 -24.86 -2.76
N SER A 27 -14.52 -25.38 -1.59
CA SER A 27 -14.39 -26.83 -1.39
C SER A 27 -15.77 -27.45 -1.17
N VAL A 28 -16.04 -28.60 -1.79
CA VAL A 28 -17.24 -29.42 -1.59
C VAL A 28 -16.85 -30.66 -0.81
N ILE A 29 -17.39 -30.83 0.37
CA ILE A 29 -17.11 -31.96 1.27
C ILE A 29 -18.35 -32.83 1.37
N ASP A 30 -18.17 -34.13 1.21
CA ASP A 30 -19.19 -35.11 1.52
C ASP A 30 -19.28 -35.31 3.03
N THR A 31 -20.44 -35.03 3.63
CA THR A 31 -20.61 -35.06 5.09
C THR A 31 -20.64 -36.45 5.69
N ALA A 32 -20.94 -37.49 4.89
CA ALA A 32 -20.93 -38.87 5.35
C ALA A 32 -19.49 -39.42 5.41
N THR A 33 -18.71 -39.20 4.36
CA THR A 33 -17.31 -39.67 4.26
C THR A 33 -16.32 -38.67 4.87
N ARG A 34 -16.73 -37.41 5.09
CA ARG A 34 -15.89 -36.30 5.55
C ARG A 34 -14.72 -35.98 4.60
N GLY A 35 -14.83 -36.39 3.35
CA GLY A 35 -13.81 -36.18 2.31
C GLY A 35 -14.16 -35.02 1.39
N VAL A 36 -13.15 -34.28 0.92
CA VAL A 36 -13.32 -33.31 -0.17
C VAL A 36 -13.57 -34.08 -1.46
N ILE A 37 -14.71 -33.86 -2.10
CA ILE A 37 -15.12 -34.55 -3.32
C ILE A 37 -15.01 -33.67 -4.57
N ALA A 38 -14.96 -32.33 -4.40
CA ALA A 38 -14.77 -31.38 -5.49
C ALA A 38 -14.22 -30.06 -4.95
N THR A 39 -13.61 -29.29 -5.84
CA THR A 39 -13.26 -27.89 -5.63
C THR A 39 -13.84 -27.08 -6.78
N ILE A 40 -14.66 -26.09 -6.47
CA ILE A 40 -15.31 -25.21 -7.43
C ILE A 40 -14.42 -23.95 -7.56
N PRO A 41 -13.82 -23.68 -8.72
CA PRO A 41 -13.12 -22.40 -8.95
C PRO A 41 -14.14 -21.27 -9.08
N VAL A 42 -13.95 -20.20 -8.33
CA VAL A 42 -14.77 -18.99 -8.42
C VAL A 42 -14.10 -18.03 -9.40
N GLN A 43 -14.29 -18.29 -10.69
CA GLN A 43 -13.65 -17.55 -11.78
C GLN A 43 -14.71 -17.08 -12.80
N PRO A 44 -15.41 -15.95 -12.52
CA PRO A 44 -16.50 -15.48 -13.37
C PRO A 44 -16.04 -14.84 -14.68
N PHE A 45 -14.77 -14.46 -14.78
CA PHE A 45 -14.24 -13.69 -15.89
C PHE A 45 -13.58 -14.57 -16.96
N ALA A 46 -13.46 -14.03 -18.17
CA ALA A 46 -12.79 -14.68 -19.29
C ALA A 46 -11.30 -14.93 -19.02
N ARG A 47 -10.66 -14.05 -18.29
CA ARG A 47 -9.29 -14.20 -17.81
C ARG A 47 -9.29 -14.68 -16.36
N ARG A 48 -8.52 -15.73 -16.09
CA ARG A 48 -8.31 -16.15 -14.70
C ARG A 48 -7.50 -15.10 -13.96
N VAL A 49 -7.99 -14.72 -12.78
CA VAL A 49 -7.38 -13.71 -11.90
C VAL A 49 -7.43 -14.18 -10.45
N GLU A 50 -6.54 -13.68 -9.62
CA GLU A 50 -6.59 -13.79 -8.17
C GLU A 50 -7.27 -12.56 -7.57
N GLY A 51 -7.91 -12.73 -6.41
CA GLY A 51 -8.54 -11.62 -5.69
C GLY A 51 -10.03 -11.51 -5.89
N ILE A 52 -10.71 -12.55 -6.41
CA ILE A 52 -12.18 -12.63 -6.40
C ILE A 52 -12.70 -12.65 -4.97
N ALA A 53 -11.94 -13.28 -4.05
CA ALA A 53 -12.19 -13.35 -2.62
C ALA A 53 -13.59 -13.86 -2.26
N PRO A 54 -13.88 -15.17 -2.44
CA PRO A 54 -15.13 -15.78 -1.95
C PRO A 54 -15.16 -15.75 -0.43
N THR A 55 -15.99 -14.89 0.17
CA THR A 55 -16.06 -14.58 1.61
C THR A 55 -17.18 -15.31 2.33
N ALA A 56 -18.31 -15.51 1.66
CA ALA A 56 -19.46 -16.18 2.24
C ALA A 56 -20.18 -17.05 1.20
N VAL A 57 -20.83 -18.12 1.67
CA VAL A 57 -21.60 -19.04 0.82
C VAL A 57 -22.95 -19.38 1.45
N VAL A 58 -23.98 -19.52 0.61
CA VAL A 58 -25.28 -20.08 0.99
C VAL A 58 -25.85 -20.90 -0.16
N VAL A 59 -26.46 -22.04 0.14
CA VAL A 59 -27.12 -22.92 -0.84
C VAL A 59 -28.62 -22.64 -0.90
N SER A 60 -29.20 -22.64 -2.09
CA SER A 60 -30.66 -22.51 -2.27
C SER A 60 -31.40 -23.70 -1.63
N PRO A 61 -32.66 -23.51 -1.14
CA PRO A 61 -33.45 -24.59 -0.50
C PRO A 61 -33.67 -25.83 -1.39
N ASP A 62 -33.72 -25.63 -2.70
CA ASP A 62 -33.83 -26.71 -3.68
C ASP A 62 -32.46 -27.35 -4.02
N GLY A 63 -31.37 -26.80 -3.48
CA GLY A 63 -30.00 -27.25 -3.71
C GLY A 63 -29.51 -27.08 -5.15
N ARG A 64 -30.14 -26.21 -5.94
CA ARG A 64 -29.75 -25.96 -7.33
C ARG A 64 -28.63 -24.93 -7.44
N PHE A 65 -28.71 -23.87 -6.65
CA PHE A 65 -27.77 -22.76 -6.71
C PHE A 65 -26.94 -22.65 -5.44
N LEU A 66 -25.67 -22.34 -5.62
CA LEU A 66 -24.78 -21.87 -4.58
C LEU A 66 -24.54 -20.38 -4.83
N TYR A 67 -24.95 -19.53 -3.88
CA TYR A 67 -24.64 -18.10 -3.89
C TYR A 67 -23.32 -17.89 -3.15
N ILE A 68 -22.40 -17.18 -3.77
CA ILE A 68 -21.04 -16.97 -3.28
C ILE A 68 -20.79 -15.46 -3.23
N ALA A 69 -20.64 -14.89 -2.04
CA ALA A 69 -20.21 -13.51 -1.91
C ALA A 69 -18.73 -13.39 -2.31
N CYS A 70 -18.43 -12.50 -3.22
CA CYS A 70 -17.11 -12.28 -3.80
C CYS A 70 -16.62 -10.87 -3.43
N GLY A 71 -15.82 -10.77 -2.35
CA GLY A 71 -15.38 -9.50 -1.78
C GLY A 71 -14.64 -8.63 -2.79
N GLY A 72 -13.70 -9.19 -3.53
CA GLY A 72 -12.83 -8.45 -4.42
C GLY A 72 -13.50 -7.88 -5.67
N ILE A 73 -14.69 -8.37 -6.04
CA ILE A 73 -15.43 -7.90 -7.22
C ILE A 73 -16.76 -7.22 -6.89
N ASN A 74 -17.05 -7.02 -5.60
CA ASN A 74 -18.27 -6.37 -5.12
C ASN A 74 -19.55 -7.00 -5.66
N ALA A 75 -19.63 -8.33 -5.63
CA ALA A 75 -20.74 -9.06 -6.23
C ALA A 75 -21.00 -10.40 -5.54
N ILE A 76 -22.17 -10.97 -5.80
CA ILE A 76 -22.49 -12.37 -5.49
C ILE A 76 -22.43 -13.17 -6.79
N ALA A 77 -21.60 -14.22 -6.83
CA ALA A 77 -21.63 -15.19 -7.91
C ALA A 77 -22.75 -16.21 -7.68
N VAL A 78 -23.59 -16.40 -8.68
CA VAL A 78 -24.64 -17.42 -8.70
C VAL A 78 -24.11 -18.65 -9.44
N HIS A 79 -23.71 -19.69 -8.70
CA HIS A 79 -23.20 -20.92 -9.27
C HIS A 79 -24.32 -21.95 -9.41
N ASP A 80 -24.60 -22.42 -10.64
CA ASP A 80 -25.51 -23.52 -10.91
C ASP A 80 -24.79 -24.85 -10.65
N LEU A 81 -25.16 -25.51 -9.56
CA LEU A 81 -24.55 -26.76 -9.10
C LEU A 81 -24.79 -27.93 -10.06
N ALA A 82 -25.90 -27.91 -10.82
CA ALA A 82 -26.20 -28.96 -11.79
C ALA A 82 -25.38 -28.81 -13.09
N GLN A 83 -25.18 -27.55 -13.50
CA GLN A 83 -24.39 -27.22 -14.71
C GLN A 83 -22.90 -27.02 -14.41
N ASN A 84 -22.54 -26.97 -13.13
CA ASN A 84 -21.17 -26.70 -12.64
C ASN A 84 -20.54 -25.46 -13.29
N ARG A 85 -21.29 -24.34 -13.31
CA ARG A 85 -20.84 -23.07 -13.88
C ARG A 85 -21.48 -21.89 -13.16
N ILE A 86 -20.82 -20.75 -13.23
CA ILE A 86 -21.39 -19.48 -12.80
C ILE A 86 -22.46 -19.07 -13.81
N ALA A 87 -23.72 -18.94 -13.35
CA ALA A 87 -24.87 -18.57 -14.15
C ALA A 87 -24.98 -17.04 -14.34
N GLY A 88 -24.43 -16.26 -13.40
CA GLY A 88 -24.42 -14.82 -13.43
C GLY A 88 -23.90 -14.21 -12.14
N LEU A 89 -23.89 -12.88 -12.09
CA LEU A 89 -23.37 -12.07 -10.99
C LEU A 89 -24.43 -11.07 -10.53
N ILE A 90 -24.53 -10.83 -9.21
CA ILE A 90 -25.43 -9.85 -8.62
C ILE A 90 -24.57 -8.75 -7.98
N PRO A 91 -24.65 -7.47 -8.38
CA PRO A 91 -23.86 -6.39 -7.80
C PRO A 91 -24.27 -6.12 -6.34
N THR A 92 -23.30 -5.75 -5.51
CA THR A 92 -23.48 -5.38 -4.10
C THR A 92 -22.78 -4.06 -3.79
N GLY A 93 -22.84 -3.62 -2.54
CA GLY A 93 -21.85 -2.66 -2.02
C GLY A 93 -20.46 -3.28 -1.93
N TRP A 94 -19.51 -2.50 -1.45
CA TRP A 94 -18.09 -2.87 -1.49
C TRP A 94 -17.75 -3.94 -0.45
N TYR A 95 -17.05 -4.94 -0.89
CA TYR A 95 -16.55 -6.09 -0.15
C TYR A 95 -17.67 -6.83 0.62
N PRO A 96 -18.58 -7.54 -0.08
CA PRO A 96 -19.56 -8.41 0.57
C PRO A 96 -18.84 -9.48 1.40
N ALA A 97 -19.13 -9.53 2.71
CA ALA A 97 -18.44 -10.38 3.68
C ALA A 97 -19.38 -11.36 4.39
N SER A 98 -20.69 -11.17 4.28
CA SER A 98 -21.69 -12.07 4.85
C SER A 98 -22.88 -12.24 3.93
N LEU A 99 -23.53 -13.41 3.99
CA LEU A 99 -24.63 -13.78 3.11
C LEU A 99 -25.61 -14.70 3.84
N ALA A 100 -26.89 -14.39 3.73
CA ALA A 100 -27.97 -15.25 4.18
C ALA A 100 -29.11 -15.29 3.14
N LEU A 101 -29.81 -16.40 3.07
CA LEU A 101 -30.96 -16.59 2.18
C LEU A 101 -32.21 -16.85 3.04
N ASP A 102 -33.35 -16.26 2.70
CA ASP A 102 -34.59 -16.54 3.40
C ASP A 102 -35.02 -18.01 3.19
N GLY A 103 -35.84 -18.52 4.11
CA GLY A 103 -36.26 -19.93 4.06
C GLY A 103 -37.09 -20.30 2.81
N ALA A 104 -37.59 -19.33 2.08
CA ALA A 104 -38.28 -19.52 0.81
C ALA A 104 -37.38 -19.41 -0.42
N GLY A 105 -36.11 -19.07 -0.23
CA GLY A 105 -35.12 -18.91 -1.33
C GLY A 105 -35.40 -17.70 -2.21
N ARG A 106 -36.10 -16.67 -1.70
CA ARG A 106 -36.53 -15.52 -2.50
C ARG A 106 -35.75 -14.25 -2.23
N ARG A 107 -35.11 -14.14 -1.06
CA ARG A 107 -34.38 -12.93 -0.65
C ARG A 107 -33.00 -13.25 -0.11
N LEU A 108 -31.99 -12.56 -0.61
CA LEU A 108 -30.64 -12.57 -0.09
C LEU A 108 -30.45 -11.36 0.83
N ALA A 109 -29.96 -11.59 2.04
CA ALA A 109 -29.43 -10.55 2.91
C ALA A 109 -27.91 -10.57 2.78
N VAL A 110 -27.31 -9.42 2.50
CA VAL A 110 -25.86 -9.27 2.24
C VAL A 110 -25.31 -8.19 3.15
N GLY A 111 -24.32 -8.51 3.97
CA GLY A 111 -23.54 -7.53 4.70
C GLY A 111 -22.25 -7.22 3.94
N THR A 112 -21.91 -5.95 3.76
CA THR A 112 -20.67 -5.52 3.14
C THR A 112 -19.74 -4.87 4.16
N LEU A 113 -18.45 -5.10 4.03
CA LEU A 113 -17.44 -4.60 4.97
C LEU A 113 -17.14 -3.11 4.73
N LEU A 114 -17.03 -2.71 3.46
CA LEU A 114 -16.63 -1.37 3.06
C LEU A 114 -17.79 -0.48 2.58
N GLY A 115 -19.02 -0.96 2.67
CA GLY A 115 -20.24 -0.23 2.36
C GLY A 115 -20.31 0.29 0.93
N ILE A 116 -20.23 1.60 0.75
CA ILE A 116 -20.13 2.26 -0.54
C ILE A 116 -18.73 2.92 -0.76
N GLY A 117 -17.74 2.46 -0.02
CA GLY A 117 -16.37 2.94 -0.06
C GLY A 117 -16.15 4.24 0.72
N SER A 118 -14.97 4.80 0.59
CA SER A 118 -14.55 6.04 1.26
C SER A 118 -15.34 7.29 0.84
N GLY A 119 -16.06 7.23 -0.26
CA GLY A 119 -16.96 8.30 -0.72
C GLY A 119 -18.27 8.40 0.06
N ASN A 120 -18.55 7.50 1.01
CA ASN A 120 -19.76 7.54 1.80
C ASN A 120 -19.71 8.67 2.82
N ARG A 121 -20.29 9.81 2.48
CA ARG A 121 -20.45 10.92 3.40
C ARG A 121 -21.59 10.64 4.36
N GLY A 122 -21.26 10.47 5.65
CA GLY A 122 -22.24 10.59 6.73
C GLY A 122 -22.81 12.01 6.80
N SER A 123 -23.81 12.21 7.66
CA SER A 123 -24.38 13.55 7.91
C SER A 123 -23.40 14.51 8.58
N GLU A 124 -22.42 13.99 9.30
CA GLU A 124 -21.40 14.74 10.03
C GLU A 124 -20.01 14.32 9.56
N PRO A 125 -19.26 15.20 8.89
CA PRO A 125 -17.85 14.94 8.59
C PRO A 125 -17.03 15.12 9.87
N THR A 126 -16.45 14.04 10.40
CA THR A 126 -15.74 14.09 11.66
C THR A 126 -14.23 14.15 11.51
N ASP A 127 -13.65 13.28 10.69
CA ASP A 127 -12.21 13.27 10.46
C ASP A 127 -11.88 12.62 9.12
N ARG A 128 -10.60 12.60 8.75
CA ARG A 128 -10.06 12.03 7.50
C ARG A 128 -9.62 10.59 7.67
N GLU A 129 -10.24 9.85 8.57
CA GLU A 129 -9.82 8.49 8.87
C GLU A 129 -9.97 7.57 7.65
N VAL A 130 -8.86 7.06 7.14
CA VAL A 130 -8.82 6.18 5.97
C VAL A 130 -9.41 4.79 6.24
N HIS A 131 -9.49 4.39 7.50
CA HIS A 131 -10.14 3.15 7.94
C HIS A 131 -11.63 3.29 8.22
N ALA A 132 -12.20 4.46 8.00
CA ALA A 132 -13.55 4.80 8.41
C ALA A 132 -14.64 4.29 7.46
N ASN A 133 -14.44 3.20 6.81
CA ASN A 133 -15.46 2.60 5.97
C ASN A 133 -16.62 2.07 6.82
N ARG A 134 -17.84 2.50 6.49
CA ARG A 134 -19.06 1.96 7.11
C ARG A 134 -19.58 0.80 6.29
N GLY A 135 -19.79 -0.34 6.93
CA GLY A 135 -20.50 -1.46 6.32
C GLY A 135 -21.94 -1.12 5.96
N THR A 136 -22.51 -1.83 5.00
CA THR A 136 -23.91 -1.74 4.63
C THR A 136 -24.59 -3.10 4.69
N ALA A 137 -25.91 -3.09 4.87
CA ALA A 137 -26.73 -4.29 4.73
C ALA A 137 -27.69 -4.10 3.55
N HIS A 138 -27.71 -5.07 2.65
CA HIS A 138 -28.59 -5.10 1.49
C HIS A 138 -29.59 -6.24 1.63
N VAL A 139 -30.83 -6.00 1.24
CA VAL A 139 -31.83 -7.05 1.04
C VAL A 139 -32.18 -7.06 -0.44
N ILE A 140 -31.88 -8.16 -1.11
CA ILE A 140 -31.96 -8.31 -2.57
C ILE A 140 -32.95 -9.43 -2.87
N ASP A 141 -33.99 -9.15 -3.67
CA ASP A 141 -34.81 -10.22 -4.22
C ASP A 141 -33.96 -11.07 -5.17
N VAL A 142 -34.04 -12.39 -5.06
CA VAL A 142 -33.32 -13.29 -5.95
C VAL A 142 -33.77 -13.03 -7.39
N PRO A 143 -32.86 -12.62 -8.29
CA PRO A 143 -33.23 -12.13 -9.60
C PRO A 143 -33.70 -13.26 -10.52
N GLU A 144 -34.69 -12.98 -11.34
CA GLU A 144 -35.04 -13.79 -12.51
C GLU A 144 -33.95 -13.75 -13.57
N ALA A 145 -33.92 -14.72 -14.49
CA ALA A 145 -32.84 -14.89 -15.47
C ALA A 145 -32.51 -13.62 -16.27
N THR A 146 -33.51 -12.85 -16.68
CA THR A 146 -33.34 -11.60 -17.44
C THR A 146 -32.68 -10.51 -16.58
N GLN A 147 -33.10 -10.38 -15.34
CA GLN A 147 -32.52 -9.44 -14.40
C GLN A 147 -31.10 -9.85 -14.00
N LEU A 148 -30.84 -11.16 -13.80
CA LEU A 148 -29.50 -11.68 -13.53
C LEU A 148 -28.53 -11.37 -14.67
N ALA A 149 -28.98 -11.45 -15.94
CA ALA A 149 -28.16 -11.07 -17.09
C ALA A 149 -27.80 -9.57 -17.08
N SER A 150 -28.76 -8.70 -16.75
CA SER A 150 -28.52 -7.26 -16.61
C SER A 150 -27.55 -6.94 -15.45
N PHE A 151 -27.74 -7.58 -14.30
CA PHE A 151 -26.84 -7.46 -13.16
C PHE A 151 -25.42 -7.94 -13.49
N THR A 152 -25.32 -9.05 -14.21
CA THR A 152 -24.03 -9.57 -14.67
C THR A 152 -23.31 -8.54 -15.54
N ALA A 153 -23.99 -7.92 -16.50
CA ALA A 153 -23.42 -6.88 -17.35
C ALA A 153 -22.89 -5.70 -16.53
N ALA A 154 -23.63 -5.25 -15.51
CA ALA A 154 -23.19 -4.18 -14.63
C ALA A 154 -21.93 -4.55 -13.82
N VAL A 155 -21.84 -5.79 -13.30
CA VAL A 155 -20.64 -6.25 -12.59
C VAL A 155 -19.43 -6.31 -13.52
N LEU A 156 -19.62 -6.80 -14.76
CA LEU A 156 -18.55 -6.84 -15.76
C LEU A 156 -18.02 -5.45 -16.10
N GLU A 157 -18.92 -4.49 -16.30
CA GLU A 157 -18.58 -3.10 -16.58
C GLU A 157 -17.83 -2.46 -15.41
N ASN A 158 -18.33 -2.63 -14.17
CA ASN A 158 -17.71 -2.09 -12.96
C ASN A 158 -16.29 -2.63 -12.74
N ASN A 159 -16.06 -3.89 -13.10
CA ASN A 159 -14.75 -4.54 -12.97
C ASN A 159 -13.91 -4.45 -14.26
N ARG A 160 -14.37 -3.78 -15.33
CA ARG A 160 -13.68 -3.68 -16.64
C ARG A 160 -13.28 -5.05 -17.19
N MET A 161 -14.10 -6.06 -17.02
CA MET A 161 -13.83 -7.45 -17.36
C MET A 161 -14.88 -8.00 -18.34
N SER A 162 -14.49 -9.03 -19.10
CA SER A 162 -15.42 -9.83 -19.92
C SER A 162 -15.84 -11.09 -19.17
N PHE A 163 -17.03 -11.63 -19.49
CA PHE A 163 -17.49 -12.90 -18.91
C PHE A 163 -16.68 -14.10 -19.45
N ALA A 164 -16.64 -15.18 -18.68
CA ALA A 164 -15.89 -16.36 -19.04
C ALA A 164 -16.28 -16.91 -20.43
N GLY A 165 -15.26 -17.17 -21.28
CA GLY A 165 -15.44 -17.67 -22.65
C GLY A 165 -14.96 -16.73 -23.76
N GLU A 166 -14.66 -15.47 -23.47
CA GLU A 166 -14.06 -14.53 -24.43
C GLU A 166 -12.52 -14.59 -24.39
N ALA A 167 -11.88 -14.59 -25.57
CA ALA A 167 -10.43 -14.66 -25.66
C ALA A 167 -9.77 -13.31 -25.36
N SER A 168 -8.80 -13.30 -24.43
CA SER A 168 -7.93 -12.13 -24.25
C SER A 168 -6.89 -12.07 -25.36
N PRO A 169 -6.59 -10.88 -25.92
CA PRO A 169 -5.55 -10.74 -26.94
C PRO A 169 -4.17 -11.18 -26.41
N ALA A 170 -3.45 -11.99 -27.17
CA ALA A 170 -2.08 -12.38 -26.84
C ALA A 170 -1.08 -11.23 -27.08
N ALA A 171 0.10 -11.30 -26.44
CA ALA A 171 1.22 -10.41 -26.76
C ALA A 171 1.65 -10.59 -28.23
N ASP A 172 2.00 -9.46 -28.87
CA ASP A 172 2.57 -9.46 -30.22
C ASP A 172 4.10 -9.46 -30.13
N PRO A 173 4.77 -10.58 -30.47
CA PRO A 173 6.22 -10.64 -30.40
C PRO A 173 6.93 -9.74 -31.42
N SER A 174 6.20 -9.20 -32.40
CA SER A 174 6.72 -8.27 -33.41
C SER A 174 6.47 -6.81 -33.06
N ALA A 175 5.80 -6.52 -31.94
CA ALA A 175 5.53 -5.17 -31.51
C ALA A 175 6.84 -4.38 -31.30
N PRO A 176 6.91 -3.11 -31.72
CA PRO A 176 8.09 -2.28 -31.47
C PRO A 176 8.32 -2.08 -29.98
N ALA A 177 9.57 -1.98 -29.57
CA ALA A 177 9.93 -1.70 -28.19
C ALA A 177 9.37 -0.35 -27.75
N ARG A 178 8.75 -0.30 -26.57
CA ARG A 178 8.16 0.89 -25.97
C ARG A 178 8.61 1.06 -24.52
N ALA A 179 8.56 2.29 -24.02
CA ALA A 179 8.81 2.56 -22.60
C ALA A 179 7.78 1.86 -21.69
N VAL A 180 6.52 1.77 -22.14
CA VAL A 180 5.49 0.93 -21.52
C VAL A 180 4.82 0.11 -22.63
N PRO A 181 5.14 -1.19 -22.77
CA PRO A 181 4.51 -2.09 -23.73
C PRO A 181 2.99 -2.15 -23.58
N VAL A 182 2.26 -2.49 -24.66
CA VAL A 182 0.80 -2.61 -24.60
C VAL A 182 0.39 -3.86 -23.82
N ARG A 183 1.19 -4.93 -23.91
CA ARG A 183 0.95 -6.20 -23.21
C ARG A 183 2.25 -6.74 -22.61
N ALA A 184 2.13 -7.42 -21.48
CA ALA A 184 3.26 -8.12 -20.87
C ALA A 184 3.87 -9.14 -21.85
N GLY A 185 5.19 -9.09 -22.02
CA GLY A 185 5.93 -9.94 -22.96
C GLY A 185 6.21 -9.32 -24.33
N GLU A 186 5.64 -8.15 -24.67
CA GLU A 186 6.09 -7.33 -25.79
C GLU A 186 7.41 -6.64 -25.45
N ALA A 187 8.12 -6.15 -26.48
CA ALA A 187 9.43 -5.54 -26.31
C ALA A 187 9.38 -4.24 -25.49
N SER A 188 10.24 -4.14 -24.49
CA SER A 188 10.38 -2.96 -23.63
C SER A 188 11.68 -2.21 -23.87
N LEU A 189 11.63 -0.86 -23.79
CA LEU A 189 12.82 -0.01 -23.71
C LEU A 189 13.44 0.00 -22.30
N ILE A 190 12.70 -0.45 -21.29
CA ILE A 190 13.14 -0.52 -19.90
C ILE A 190 13.61 -1.95 -19.59
N GLU A 191 14.80 -2.04 -19.02
CA GLU A 191 15.42 -3.30 -18.56
C GLU A 191 15.60 -3.35 -17.06
N HIS A 192 15.75 -2.17 -16.43
CA HIS A 192 16.00 -2.02 -15.01
C HIS A 192 14.89 -1.16 -14.39
N VAL A 193 14.20 -1.71 -13.41
CA VAL A 193 13.23 -1.00 -12.57
C VAL A 193 13.82 -0.85 -11.18
N VAL A 194 13.86 0.39 -10.68
CA VAL A 194 14.18 0.69 -9.28
C VAL A 194 12.91 1.18 -8.61
N TYR A 195 12.46 0.49 -7.59
CA TYR A 195 11.22 0.73 -6.87
C TYR A 195 11.54 1.12 -5.43
N ILE A 196 11.32 2.39 -5.08
CA ILE A 196 11.64 2.96 -3.77
C ILE A 196 10.34 3.20 -3.03
N ILE A 197 10.21 2.53 -1.88
CA ILE A 197 9.07 2.64 -0.97
C ILE A 197 9.47 3.56 0.17
N LYS A 198 8.59 4.52 0.48
CA LYS A 198 8.72 5.53 1.53
C LYS A 198 7.53 5.44 2.49
N GLU A 199 7.49 6.30 3.53
CA GLU A 199 6.55 6.20 4.64
C GLU A 199 5.71 7.48 4.83
N ASN A 200 4.40 7.32 4.71
CA ASN A 200 3.31 8.06 5.33
C ASN A 200 3.18 9.57 5.01
N ARG A 201 3.22 10.00 3.72
CA ARG A 201 2.96 11.40 3.39
C ARG A 201 1.86 11.57 2.35
N THR A 202 1.01 12.59 2.56
CA THR A 202 0.04 13.02 1.54
C THR A 202 0.69 13.95 0.53
N TYR A 203 0.04 14.12 -0.62
CA TYR A 203 0.47 15.03 -1.67
C TYR A 203 0.62 16.47 -1.18
N ASP A 204 -0.40 17.04 -0.51
CA ASP A 204 -0.35 18.44 -0.09
C ASP A 204 0.70 18.71 0.98
N GLN A 205 1.04 17.75 1.83
CA GLN A 205 2.08 17.94 2.86
C GLN A 205 3.43 18.32 2.23
N LEU A 206 3.73 17.82 1.02
CA LEU A 206 5.00 18.06 0.32
C LEU A 206 4.84 18.97 -0.90
N PHE A 207 3.78 18.84 -1.66
CA PHE A 207 3.61 19.41 -3.01
C PHE A 207 2.49 20.46 -3.12
N GLY A 208 1.78 20.74 -2.04
CA GLY A 208 0.63 21.65 -2.05
C GLY A 208 0.91 23.04 -2.61
N ASP A 209 2.15 23.55 -2.52
CA ASP A 209 2.57 24.86 -3.03
C ASP A 209 3.42 24.78 -4.32
N LEU A 210 3.45 23.64 -5.00
CA LEU A 210 4.10 23.57 -6.30
C LEU A 210 3.39 24.49 -7.31
N PRO A 211 4.12 25.07 -8.28
CA PRO A 211 3.54 26.03 -9.23
C PRO A 211 2.59 25.40 -10.25
N ARG A 212 2.50 24.06 -10.26
CA ARG A 212 1.67 23.25 -11.16
C ARG A 212 1.06 22.10 -10.37
N GLY A 213 0.01 21.51 -10.94
CA GLY A 213 -0.73 20.40 -10.33
C GLY A 213 -1.83 20.90 -9.38
N ASN A 214 -2.58 19.96 -8.81
CA ASN A 214 -3.72 20.21 -7.95
C ASN A 214 -3.30 20.23 -6.48
N GLY A 215 -2.61 21.28 -6.01
CA GLY A 215 -2.12 21.45 -4.64
C GLY A 215 -2.82 22.55 -3.86
N ASP A 216 -2.82 22.44 -2.52
CA ASP A 216 -3.26 23.48 -1.58
C ASP A 216 -2.07 23.95 -0.72
N PRO A 217 -1.55 25.20 -0.99
CA PRO A 217 -0.42 25.75 -0.24
C PRO A 217 -0.64 25.86 1.26
N SER A 218 -1.88 25.96 1.71
CA SER A 218 -2.20 26.08 3.13
C SER A 218 -1.87 24.81 3.92
N LYS A 219 -1.76 23.67 3.25
CA LYS A 219 -1.54 22.34 3.84
C LYS A 219 -0.08 21.89 3.79
N VAL A 220 0.81 22.65 3.16
CA VAL A 220 2.23 22.28 3.07
C VAL A 220 2.87 22.24 4.45
N MET A 221 3.50 21.13 4.76
CA MET A 221 4.26 20.93 6.00
C MET A 221 5.77 20.94 5.70
N PHE A 222 6.17 20.27 4.66
CA PHE A 222 7.57 20.04 4.31
C PHE A 222 7.89 20.69 2.95
N GLY A 223 8.07 22.00 2.98
CA GLY A 223 8.31 22.82 1.78
C GLY A 223 9.73 22.68 1.22
N ALA A 224 10.11 23.62 0.35
CA ALA A 224 11.37 23.58 -0.42
C ALA A 224 12.66 23.53 0.44
N ASP A 225 12.61 24.00 1.68
CA ASP A 225 13.76 23.94 2.59
C ASP A 225 14.00 22.53 3.14
N VAL A 226 12.95 21.70 3.19
CA VAL A 226 12.95 20.33 3.72
C VAL A 226 13.05 19.30 2.60
N THR A 227 12.27 19.47 1.51
CA THR A 227 12.13 18.48 0.43
C THR A 227 12.53 19.01 -0.97
N PRO A 228 13.72 19.61 -1.13
CA PRO A 228 14.11 20.18 -2.43
C PRO A 228 14.24 19.13 -3.53
N ASN A 229 14.66 17.90 -3.21
CA ASN A 229 14.87 16.84 -4.20
C ASN A 229 13.55 16.28 -4.72
N GLN A 230 12.63 15.92 -3.86
CA GLN A 230 11.31 15.39 -4.25
C GLN A 230 10.56 16.42 -5.11
N ARG A 231 10.58 17.68 -4.71
CA ARG A 231 9.96 18.79 -5.44
C ARG A 231 10.59 19.01 -6.82
N LYS A 232 11.93 19.00 -6.88
CA LYS A 232 12.66 19.13 -8.16
C LYS A 232 12.39 17.93 -9.07
N LEU A 233 12.40 16.70 -8.56
CA LEU A 233 12.08 15.50 -9.32
C LEU A 233 10.66 15.55 -9.89
N ALA A 234 9.67 15.95 -9.09
CA ALA A 234 8.29 16.13 -9.54
C ALA A 234 8.15 17.18 -10.65
N LEU A 235 8.92 18.27 -10.58
CA LEU A 235 8.86 19.35 -11.58
C LEU A 235 9.68 19.08 -12.83
N ASP A 236 10.83 18.42 -12.70
CA ASP A 236 11.73 18.14 -13.83
C ASP A 236 11.24 16.95 -14.68
N TYR A 237 10.65 15.95 -14.04
CA TYR A 237 10.12 14.76 -14.70
C TYR A 237 8.60 14.89 -14.90
N VAL A 238 7.80 14.10 -14.23
CA VAL A 238 6.34 14.20 -14.32
C VAL A 238 5.76 14.38 -12.93
N LEU A 239 4.89 15.39 -12.75
CA LEU A 239 4.14 15.60 -11.55
C LEU A 239 2.84 14.78 -11.61
N LEU A 240 2.69 13.84 -10.70
CA LEU A 240 1.49 13.02 -10.52
C LEU A 240 0.62 13.67 -9.44
N ASP A 241 -0.47 14.33 -9.82
CA ASP A 241 -1.32 15.06 -8.87
C ASP A 241 -2.64 14.36 -8.53
N ASN A 242 -2.83 13.15 -9.07
CA ASN A 242 -4.03 12.34 -8.87
C ASN A 242 -3.65 10.86 -8.60
N LEU A 243 -2.69 10.66 -7.68
CA LEU A 243 -2.18 9.35 -7.25
C LEU A 243 -2.59 9.07 -5.81
N TYR A 244 -3.07 7.84 -5.56
CA TYR A 244 -3.64 7.45 -4.27
C TYR A 244 -2.96 6.20 -3.72
N ALA A 245 -2.68 6.20 -2.41
CA ALA A 245 -2.40 4.99 -1.67
C ALA A 245 -3.67 4.11 -1.62
N THR A 246 -3.52 2.82 -1.72
CA THR A 246 -4.64 1.88 -1.70
C THR A 246 -4.88 1.37 -0.28
N GLY A 247 -3.82 1.24 0.50
CA GLY A 247 -3.88 0.90 1.92
C GLY A 247 -4.14 2.10 2.81
N GLY A 248 -4.69 1.86 4.00
CA GLY A 248 -4.97 2.88 5.00
C GLY A 248 -3.91 2.96 6.10
N ASN A 249 -3.00 2.00 6.17
CA ASN A 249 -1.84 1.96 7.06
C ASN A 249 -0.70 1.19 6.39
N SER A 250 0.49 1.22 7.01
CA SER A 250 1.69 0.63 6.41
C SER A 250 1.55 -0.87 6.15
N ALA A 251 0.91 -1.64 7.03
CA ALA A 251 0.69 -3.07 6.79
C ALA A 251 -0.12 -3.34 5.52
N ASN A 252 -1.17 -2.56 5.27
CA ASN A 252 -1.95 -2.64 4.02
C ASN A 252 -1.14 -2.13 2.84
N GLY A 253 -0.48 -0.97 2.98
CA GLY A 253 0.31 -0.34 1.93
C GLY A 253 1.37 -1.27 1.36
N HIS A 254 2.20 -1.87 2.22
CA HIS A 254 3.23 -2.82 1.79
C HIS A 254 2.66 -4.05 1.07
N GLN A 255 1.47 -4.54 1.45
CA GLN A 255 0.80 -5.62 0.72
C GLN A 255 0.37 -5.15 -0.68
N TRP A 256 -0.29 -3.98 -0.79
CA TRP A 256 -0.68 -3.42 -2.08
C TRP A 256 0.51 -3.15 -3.00
N LEU A 257 1.65 -2.69 -2.43
CA LEU A 257 2.86 -2.37 -3.18
C LEU A 257 3.67 -3.59 -3.64
N THR A 258 3.48 -4.75 -3.01
CA THR A 258 4.33 -5.92 -3.28
C THR A 258 3.59 -7.13 -3.80
N GLN A 259 2.29 -7.27 -3.52
CA GLN A 259 1.47 -8.40 -3.99
C GLN A 259 0.17 -7.99 -4.72
N ALA A 260 -0.02 -6.68 -4.95
CA ALA A 260 -1.20 -6.09 -5.63
C ALA A 260 -2.55 -6.52 -5.02
N ASN A 261 -2.56 -6.91 -3.77
CA ASN A 261 -3.74 -7.43 -3.09
C ASN A 261 -3.56 -7.38 -1.58
N GLU A 262 -4.61 -6.97 -0.89
CA GLU A 262 -4.76 -7.18 0.54
C GLU A 262 -5.75 -8.32 0.75
N VAL A 263 -5.30 -9.38 1.41
CA VAL A 263 -6.13 -10.59 1.61
C VAL A 263 -7.16 -10.36 2.72
N SER A 264 -8.28 -11.08 2.68
CA SER A 264 -9.37 -10.92 3.66
C SER A 264 -8.93 -11.14 5.12
N TYR A 265 -7.85 -11.85 5.35
CA TYR A 265 -7.27 -12.06 6.68
C TYR A 265 -6.79 -10.77 7.33
N THR A 266 -6.22 -9.85 6.56
CA THR A 266 -5.76 -8.54 7.04
C THR A 266 -6.87 -7.50 7.03
N LEU A 267 -7.78 -7.59 6.06
CA LEU A 267 -8.92 -6.69 5.93
C LEU A 267 -10.01 -6.91 7.01
N TRP A 268 -10.19 -8.14 7.52
CA TRP A 268 -11.24 -8.48 8.47
C TRP A 268 -10.74 -9.31 9.67
N PRO A 269 -10.90 -8.83 10.88
CA PRO A 269 -11.33 -7.53 11.42
C PRO A 269 -10.24 -6.45 11.41
N GLY A 270 -9.34 -6.49 10.46
CA GLY A 270 -8.07 -5.81 10.46
C GLY A 270 -7.00 -6.70 11.12
N TYR A 271 -5.76 -6.28 11.11
CA TYR A 271 -4.68 -7.11 11.68
C TYR A 271 -4.35 -6.77 13.15
N GLN A 272 -5.09 -5.90 13.79
CA GLN A 272 -4.89 -5.54 15.21
C GLN A 272 -4.80 -6.79 16.10
N GLY A 273 -3.74 -6.86 16.91
CA GLY A 273 -3.46 -8.02 17.75
C GLY A 273 -2.92 -9.26 17.01
N ARG A 274 -2.60 -9.14 15.72
CA ARG A 274 -1.95 -10.17 14.91
C ARG A 274 -0.48 -9.84 14.67
N SER A 275 0.26 -10.77 14.05
CA SER A 275 1.60 -10.50 13.53
C SER A 275 1.54 -9.43 12.46
N TYR A 276 2.56 -8.57 12.42
CA TYR A 276 2.63 -7.52 11.41
C TYR A 276 3.00 -8.13 10.05
N PRO A 277 2.14 -8.03 9.03
CA PRO A 277 2.31 -8.84 7.83
C PRO A 277 3.54 -8.49 7.00
N PHE A 278 4.00 -7.23 7.01
CA PHE A 278 5.11 -6.81 6.15
C PHE A 278 6.50 -7.17 6.71
N ASP A 279 6.64 -7.68 7.92
CA ASP A 279 7.91 -8.20 8.42
C ASP A 279 8.20 -9.65 7.98
N GLY A 280 7.27 -10.23 7.24
CA GLY A 280 7.37 -11.59 6.69
C GLY A 280 7.01 -12.69 7.68
N THR A 281 6.55 -12.36 8.90
CA THR A 281 6.27 -13.37 9.95
C THR A 281 4.87 -13.95 9.90
N ASP A 282 3.95 -13.35 9.13
CA ASP A 282 2.56 -13.79 9.02
C ASP A 282 2.19 -14.30 7.62
N PRO A 283 2.42 -15.61 7.31
CA PRO A 283 2.12 -16.16 5.99
C PRO A 283 0.62 -16.17 5.65
N LEU A 284 -0.28 -15.96 6.62
CA LEU A 284 -1.70 -15.84 6.34
C LEU A 284 -2.05 -14.53 5.62
N ALA A 285 -1.19 -13.54 5.70
CA ALA A 285 -1.32 -12.27 5.01
C ALA A 285 -0.86 -12.30 3.54
N TYR A 286 -0.27 -13.42 3.08
CA TYR A 286 0.29 -13.50 1.73
C TYR A 286 -0.77 -13.83 0.70
N SER A 287 -0.70 -13.14 -0.46
CA SER A 287 -1.49 -13.47 -1.63
C SER A 287 -1.16 -14.87 -2.15
N ALA A 288 -2.16 -15.53 -2.73
CA ALA A 288 -1.97 -16.85 -3.36
C ALA A 288 -0.96 -16.84 -4.50
N ASN A 289 -0.85 -15.72 -5.23
CA ASN A 289 0.11 -15.53 -6.32
C ASN A 289 1.50 -15.05 -5.88
N GLY A 290 1.72 -14.89 -4.57
CA GLY A 290 2.99 -14.39 -4.04
C GLY A 290 3.20 -12.90 -4.28
N PHE A 291 4.45 -12.52 -4.43
CA PHE A 291 4.90 -11.13 -4.48
C PHE A 291 5.52 -10.79 -5.85
N ILE A 292 5.73 -9.51 -6.11
CA ILE A 292 6.34 -9.03 -7.36
C ILE A 292 7.75 -9.62 -7.59
N TRP A 293 8.52 -9.87 -6.54
CA TRP A 293 9.82 -10.55 -6.66
C TRP A 293 9.68 -12.01 -7.08
N ASP A 294 8.62 -12.71 -6.64
CA ASP A 294 8.34 -14.08 -7.07
C ASP A 294 7.97 -14.10 -8.57
N ALA A 295 7.11 -13.16 -9.00
CA ALA A 295 6.72 -13.01 -10.40
C ALA A 295 7.94 -12.70 -11.28
N ALA A 296 8.85 -11.83 -10.82
CA ALA A 296 10.09 -11.48 -11.52
C ALA A 296 11.04 -12.69 -11.63
N LEU A 297 11.30 -13.38 -10.52
CA LEU A 297 12.16 -14.57 -10.50
C LEU A 297 11.60 -15.70 -11.39
N ALA A 298 10.29 -15.93 -11.36
CA ALA A 298 9.62 -16.94 -12.21
C ALA A 298 9.77 -16.63 -13.72
N ARG A 299 9.98 -15.35 -14.07
CA ARG A 299 10.26 -14.90 -15.45
C ARG A 299 11.75 -14.79 -15.77
N GLY A 300 12.61 -15.29 -14.89
CA GLY A 300 14.07 -15.26 -15.07
C GLY A 300 14.66 -13.85 -14.94
N ARG A 301 13.95 -12.90 -14.32
CA ARG A 301 14.46 -11.57 -14.03
C ARG A 301 15.31 -11.62 -12.76
N SER A 302 16.42 -10.91 -12.77
CA SER A 302 17.25 -10.76 -11.56
C SER A 302 16.64 -9.72 -10.63
N VAL A 303 16.66 -10.03 -9.33
CA VAL A 303 16.05 -9.21 -8.28
C VAL A 303 17.05 -8.90 -7.18
N ALA A 304 17.00 -7.70 -6.61
CA ALA A 304 17.64 -7.35 -5.35
C ALA A 304 16.68 -6.53 -4.48
N VAL A 305 16.57 -6.87 -3.20
CA VAL A 305 15.69 -6.20 -2.25
C VAL A 305 16.52 -5.62 -1.11
N PHE A 306 16.22 -4.38 -0.74
CA PHE A 306 16.92 -3.60 0.25
C PHE A 306 15.94 -3.18 1.35
N GLY A 307 15.82 -3.99 2.40
CA GLY A 307 15.10 -3.69 3.63
C GLY A 307 13.60 -4.02 3.68
N GLU A 308 12.98 -4.34 2.54
CA GLU A 308 11.55 -4.64 2.44
C GLU A 308 11.23 -6.05 2.96
N PHE A 309 10.07 -6.24 3.62
CA PHE A 309 9.55 -7.50 4.16
C PHE A 309 10.57 -8.28 5.02
N ALA A 310 11.23 -7.55 5.90
CA ALA A 310 12.16 -8.10 6.88
C ALA A 310 11.82 -7.60 8.29
N PRO A 311 12.06 -8.40 9.34
CA PRO A 311 11.77 -8.03 10.72
C PRO A 311 12.40 -6.70 11.12
N VAL A 312 11.64 -5.88 11.85
CA VAL A 312 12.02 -4.55 12.30
C VAL A 312 13.35 -4.60 13.11
N LEU A 313 14.25 -3.68 12.78
CA LEU A 313 15.49 -3.50 13.54
C LEU A 313 15.23 -2.54 14.72
N SER A 314 15.06 -3.12 15.91
CA SER A 314 14.80 -2.38 17.14
C SER A 314 16.09 -1.85 17.76
N TRP A 315 16.39 -0.57 17.54
CA TRP A 315 17.51 0.16 18.12
C TRP A 315 17.06 1.44 18.81
N GLY A 316 17.83 1.95 19.76
CA GLY A 316 17.54 3.22 20.42
C GLY A 316 17.84 4.45 19.56
N ASP A 317 17.20 5.58 19.86
CA ASP A 317 17.32 6.84 19.09
C ASP A 317 18.74 7.44 19.10
N ASP A 318 19.52 7.15 20.14
CA ASP A 318 20.93 7.55 20.25
C ASP A 318 21.79 7.05 19.07
N ARG A 319 21.44 5.89 18.54
CA ARG A 319 22.12 5.33 17.36
C ARG A 319 21.93 6.18 16.10
N ARG A 320 20.74 6.80 15.91
CA ARG A 320 20.48 7.66 14.76
C ARG A 320 21.46 8.84 14.74
N HIS A 321 21.63 9.49 15.88
CA HIS A 321 22.53 10.66 15.98
C HIS A 321 23.99 10.26 15.73
N ASP A 322 24.46 9.15 16.33
CA ASP A 322 25.80 8.61 16.08
C ASP A 322 26.05 8.34 14.58
N LEU A 323 25.11 7.62 13.94
CA LEU A 323 25.21 7.29 12.52
C LEU A 323 25.22 8.54 11.62
N LEU A 324 24.42 9.57 11.94
CA LEU A 324 24.45 10.86 11.24
C LEU A 324 25.79 11.56 11.39
N GLN A 325 26.41 11.57 12.60
CA GLN A 325 27.73 12.18 12.82
C GLN A 325 28.81 11.47 12.02
N ARG A 326 28.82 10.14 12.02
CA ARG A 326 29.76 9.32 11.26
C ARG A 326 29.58 9.53 9.75
N TRP A 327 28.34 9.56 9.27
CA TRP A 327 28.03 9.88 7.87
C TRP A 327 28.53 11.27 7.48
N LYS A 328 28.27 12.30 8.32
CA LYS A 328 28.75 13.67 8.10
C LYS A 328 30.28 13.77 8.06
N ALA A 329 30.96 12.97 8.86
CA ALA A 329 32.42 12.87 8.87
C ALA A 329 32.96 12.15 7.63
N GLY A 330 32.12 11.65 6.73
CA GLY A 330 32.53 10.90 5.54
C GLY A 330 32.98 9.48 5.84
N GLU A 331 32.61 8.94 7.01
CA GLU A 331 32.94 7.56 7.38
C GLU A 331 32.14 6.57 6.52
N VAL A 332 32.82 5.53 6.04
CA VAL A 332 32.14 4.39 5.42
C VAL A 332 31.51 3.54 6.52
N ILE A 333 30.18 3.63 6.63
CA ILE A 333 29.45 2.88 7.67
C ILE A 333 29.57 1.39 7.39
N THR A 334 30.13 0.65 8.36
CA THR A 334 30.09 -0.80 8.37
C THR A 334 28.80 -1.23 9.06
N PRO A 335 27.91 -1.98 8.40
CA PRO A 335 26.67 -2.45 9.00
C PRO A 335 26.91 -3.31 10.24
N GLU A 336 26.20 -3.00 11.32
CA GLU A 336 26.17 -3.76 12.56
C GLU A 336 24.93 -4.67 12.63
N TRP A 337 24.18 -4.77 11.54
CA TRP A 337 22.99 -5.60 11.34
C TRP A 337 23.24 -6.63 10.26
N ASN A 338 22.41 -7.65 10.25
CA ASN A 338 22.33 -8.66 9.21
C ASN A 338 20.87 -8.93 8.92
N THR A 339 20.35 -8.29 7.89
CA THR A 339 18.92 -8.37 7.53
C THR A 339 18.60 -9.73 6.92
N VAL A 340 17.59 -10.39 7.47
CA VAL A 340 17.08 -11.69 7.01
C VAL A 340 15.57 -11.61 6.88
N SER A 341 14.98 -12.43 6.02
CA SER A 341 13.52 -12.54 5.90
C SER A 341 13.09 -13.99 6.13
N PRO A 342 11.97 -14.22 6.82
CA PRO A 342 11.38 -15.55 6.95
C PRO A 342 10.74 -16.06 5.65
N ILE A 343 10.65 -15.23 4.60
CA ILE A 343 10.15 -15.59 3.26
C ILE A 343 11.31 -16.11 2.41
N PRO A 344 11.46 -17.43 2.14
CA PRO A 344 12.66 -17.98 1.54
C PRO A 344 13.02 -17.41 0.16
N PRO A 345 12.10 -17.15 -0.80
CA PRO A 345 12.45 -16.53 -2.07
C PRO A 345 13.00 -15.11 -1.92
N LEU A 346 12.43 -14.34 -0.99
CA LEU A 346 12.90 -12.99 -0.67
C LEU A 346 14.26 -13.02 0.00
N ASP A 347 14.44 -13.92 0.98
CA ASP A 347 15.69 -14.06 1.72
C ASP A 347 16.90 -14.33 0.82
N ALA A 348 16.68 -15.02 -0.30
CA ALA A 348 17.72 -15.32 -1.29
C ALA A 348 18.17 -14.09 -2.10
N VAL A 349 17.38 -13.04 -2.19
CA VAL A 349 17.65 -11.82 -2.97
C VAL A 349 17.78 -10.57 -2.11
N LEU A 350 17.72 -10.72 -0.79
CA LEU A 350 17.79 -9.63 0.18
C LEU A 350 19.24 -9.19 0.42
N ALA A 351 19.48 -7.89 0.38
CA ALA A 351 20.78 -7.29 0.72
C ALA A 351 21.00 -7.34 2.23
N ARG A 352 21.85 -8.26 2.70
CA ARG A 352 22.08 -8.53 4.13
C ARG A 352 22.65 -7.33 4.89
N ASP A 353 23.41 -6.51 4.22
CA ASP A 353 24.06 -5.30 4.77
C ASP A 353 23.17 -4.05 4.70
N PHE A 354 21.96 -4.14 4.15
CA PHE A 354 20.99 -3.05 4.16
C PHE A 354 19.99 -3.26 5.32
N PRO A 355 19.71 -2.21 6.13
CA PRO A 355 18.85 -2.39 7.31
C PRO A 355 17.38 -2.55 6.92
N ALA A 356 16.66 -3.41 7.63
CA ALA A 356 15.20 -3.44 7.64
C ALA A 356 14.62 -2.12 8.20
N TYR A 357 13.30 -2.01 8.29
CA TYR A 357 12.65 -0.85 8.90
C TYR A 357 13.25 -0.52 10.27
N SER A 358 13.66 0.73 10.44
CA SER A 358 14.12 1.29 11.72
C SER A 358 14.26 2.80 11.62
N MET A 359 13.69 3.53 12.55
CA MET A 359 13.89 4.97 12.68
C MET A 359 15.27 5.34 13.24
N ALA A 360 15.98 4.38 13.83
CA ALA A 360 17.33 4.56 14.34
C ALA A 360 18.42 4.60 13.24
N VAL A 361 18.10 4.21 12.01
CA VAL A 361 19.05 4.26 10.88
C VAL A 361 18.62 5.35 9.91
N PRO A 362 19.41 6.44 9.75
CA PRO A 362 19.12 7.50 8.80
C PRO A 362 19.08 7.01 7.35
N ASP A 363 18.23 7.62 6.52
CA ASP A 363 18.13 7.24 5.11
C ASP A 363 19.39 7.61 4.30
N VAL A 364 20.13 8.66 4.69
CA VAL A 364 21.43 8.96 4.07
C VAL A 364 22.46 7.84 4.29
N VAL A 365 22.33 7.08 5.39
CA VAL A 365 23.16 5.88 5.63
C VAL A 365 22.68 4.72 4.76
N ARG A 366 21.36 4.55 4.60
CA ARG A 366 20.76 3.59 3.65
C ARG A 366 21.22 3.87 2.23
N ALA A 367 21.17 5.13 1.81
CA ALA A 367 21.68 5.56 0.51
C ALA A 367 23.17 5.24 0.35
N GLN A 368 24.01 5.52 1.36
CA GLN A 368 25.45 5.19 1.30
C GLN A 368 25.69 3.69 1.07
N ILE A 369 24.92 2.82 1.73
CA ILE A 369 25.04 1.36 1.56
C ILE A 369 24.60 0.95 0.15
N PHE A 370 23.46 1.48 -0.32
CA PHE A 370 22.99 1.20 -1.69
C PHE A 370 24.01 1.66 -2.74
N LEU A 371 24.60 2.84 -2.59
CA LEU A 371 25.61 3.36 -3.53
C LEU A 371 26.85 2.46 -3.61
N LYS A 372 27.22 1.78 -2.54
CA LYS A 372 28.28 0.76 -2.56
C LYS A 372 27.87 -0.45 -3.44
N HIS A 373 26.62 -0.91 -3.33
CA HIS A 373 26.11 -1.96 -4.24
C HIS A 373 26.05 -1.48 -5.69
N LEU A 374 25.61 -0.23 -5.92
CA LEU A 374 25.56 0.36 -7.26
C LEU A 374 26.94 0.44 -7.91
N ALA A 375 27.98 0.84 -7.15
CA ALA A 375 29.35 0.85 -7.62
C ALA A 375 29.85 -0.56 -8.01
N ARG A 376 29.45 -1.59 -7.27
CA ARG A 376 29.73 -2.99 -7.63
C ARG A 376 29.01 -3.38 -8.92
N TYR A 377 27.72 -3.04 -9.09
CA TYR A 377 26.97 -3.31 -10.32
C TYR A 377 27.61 -2.65 -11.54
N GLU A 378 28.06 -1.40 -11.38
CA GLU A 378 28.81 -0.69 -12.43
C GLU A 378 30.10 -1.41 -12.79
N ALA A 379 30.90 -1.85 -11.80
CA ALA A 379 32.14 -2.57 -12.02
C ALA A 379 31.92 -3.93 -12.71
N GLU A 380 30.86 -4.64 -12.34
CA GLU A 380 30.47 -5.92 -12.92
C GLU A 380 29.76 -5.80 -14.28
N GLY A 381 29.30 -4.59 -14.64
CA GLY A 381 28.50 -4.34 -15.85
C GLY A 381 27.13 -4.99 -15.83
N ARG A 382 26.60 -5.32 -14.65
CA ARG A 382 25.31 -6.00 -14.46
C ARG A 382 24.57 -5.41 -13.26
N MET A 383 23.35 -4.97 -13.48
CA MET A 383 22.42 -4.51 -12.44
C MET A 383 21.17 -5.41 -12.43
N PRO A 384 20.52 -5.64 -11.29
CA PRO A 384 19.24 -6.34 -11.24
C PRO A 384 18.19 -5.74 -12.17
N ASN A 385 17.31 -6.58 -12.73
CA ASN A 385 16.16 -6.10 -13.49
C ASN A 385 15.12 -5.41 -12.59
N LEU A 386 14.94 -5.91 -11.36
CA LEU A 386 14.09 -5.31 -10.34
C LEU A 386 14.91 -5.07 -9.08
N THR A 387 14.95 -3.81 -8.64
CA THR A 387 15.54 -3.40 -7.37
C THR A 387 14.45 -2.77 -6.52
N ILE A 388 14.19 -3.29 -5.32
CA ILE A 388 13.22 -2.74 -4.37
C ILE A 388 13.99 -2.18 -3.18
N MET A 389 13.65 -0.97 -2.71
CA MET A 389 14.36 -0.29 -1.61
C MET A 389 13.38 0.41 -0.68
N LEU A 390 13.59 0.26 0.62
CA LEU A 390 12.86 0.96 1.68
C LEU A 390 13.65 2.17 2.19
N LEU A 391 13.03 3.37 2.17
CA LEU A 391 13.54 4.62 2.75
C LEU A 391 12.50 5.20 3.72
N PRO A 392 12.49 4.80 5.01
CA PRO A 392 11.36 5.04 5.91
C PRO A 392 11.49 6.30 6.80
N SER A 393 12.55 7.12 6.71
CA SER A 393 12.78 8.21 7.67
C SER A 393 11.66 9.25 7.71
N ASP A 394 10.89 9.43 6.64
CA ASP A 394 9.78 10.39 6.59
C ASP A 394 8.54 9.97 7.39
N HIS A 395 8.47 8.73 7.89
CA HIS A 395 7.51 8.33 8.92
C HIS A 395 7.55 9.26 10.14
N THR A 396 8.75 9.67 10.56
CA THR A 396 9.01 10.51 11.73
C THR A 396 8.67 9.84 13.08
N MET A 397 8.96 10.53 14.18
CA MET A 397 8.63 10.10 15.55
C MET A 397 7.93 11.23 16.32
N GLY A 398 7.18 12.07 15.63
CA GLY A 398 6.51 13.22 16.23
C GLY A 398 7.46 14.13 16.98
N THR A 399 7.06 14.54 18.19
CA THR A 399 7.84 15.43 19.07
C THR A 399 8.49 14.68 20.24
N ARG A 400 8.77 13.39 20.08
CA ARG A 400 9.44 12.56 21.11
C ARG A 400 10.76 13.22 21.53
N PRO A 401 10.97 13.51 22.82
CA PRO A 401 12.16 14.21 23.30
C PRO A 401 13.46 13.48 22.94
N GLY A 402 14.43 14.22 22.41
CA GLY A 402 15.74 13.68 22.03
C GLY A 402 15.78 12.94 20.71
N SER A 403 14.63 12.58 20.09
CA SER A 403 14.60 12.08 18.71
C SER A 403 14.76 13.22 17.70
N SER A 404 15.17 12.91 16.46
CA SER A 404 15.19 13.91 15.39
C SER A 404 13.82 14.54 15.17
N THR A 405 13.80 15.85 14.88
CA THR A 405 12.52 16.52 14.56
C THR A 405 11.89 15.97 13.30
N PRO A 406 10.55 16.08 13.12
CA PRO A 406 9.89 15.66 11.89
C PRO A 406 10.52 16.28 10.63
N LYS A 407 10.89 17.57 10.66
CA LYS A 407 11.56 18.24 9.54
C LYS A 407 12.94 17.64 9.24
N ALA A 408 13.73 17.32 10.26
CA ALA A 408 15.04 16.72 10.10
C ALA A 408 14.95 15.31 9.50
N MET A 409 13.96 14.52 9.90
CA MET A 409 13.75 13.17 9.39
C MET A 409 13.27 13.15 7.94
N VAL A 410 12.33 14.04 7.57
CA VAL A 410 11.87 14.19 6.18
C VAL A 410 12.97 14.75 5.28
N ALA A 411 13.82 15.67 5.79
CA ALA A 411 14.96 16.18 5.03
C ALA A 411 16.05 15.11 4.81
N ASP A 412 16.27 14.23 5.77
CA ASP A 412 17.16 13.07 5.64
C ASP A 412 16.68 12.12 4.52
N ASN A 413 15.37 11.79 4.53
CA ASN A 413 14.74 10.99 3.48
C ASN A 413 14.88 11.65 2.09
N ASP A 414 14.57 12.95 1.99
CA ASP A 414 14.67 13.72 0.74
C ASP A 414 16.10 13.73 0.17
N LEU A 415 17.10 13.94 1.04
CA LEU A 415 18.50 13.94 0.63
C LEU A 415 18.95 12.55 0.17
N ALA A 416 18.57 11.50 0.90
CA ALA A 416 18.89 10.13 0.54
C ALA A 416 18.33 9.77 -0.84
N LEU A 417 17.06 10.08 -1.08
CA LEU A 417 16.41 9.90 -2.38
C LEU A 417 17.16 10.66 -3.47
N GLY A 418 17.47 11.95 -3.23
CA GLY A 418 18.22 12.77 -4.17
C GLY A 418 19.59 12.18 -4.53
N GLN A 419 20.33 11.65 -3.54
CA GLN A 419 21.63 11.01 -3.75
C GLN A 419 21.51 9.71 -4.56
N VAL A 420 20.51 8.88 -4.25
CA VAL A 420 20.25 7.62 -4.97
C VAL A 420 19.92 7.92 -6.44
N VAL A 421 18.99 8.82 -6.71
CA VAL A 421 18.57 9.18 -8.08
C VAL A 421 19.74 9.83 -8.84
N ALA A 422 20.49 10.75 -8.21
CA ALA A 422 21.64 11.38 -8.85
C ALA A 422 22.71 10.37 -9.26
N ALA A 423 22.95 9.34 -8.47
CA ALA A 423 23.89 8.28 -8.82
C ALA A 423 23.36 7.38 -9.94
N LEU A 424 22.10 6.93 -9.84
CA LEU A 424 21.45 6.06 -10.84
C LEU A 424 21.44 6.70 -12.23
N THR A 425 21.14 8.01 -12.33
CA THR A 425 21.08 8.74 -13.60
C THR A 425 22.44 8.91 -14.29
N ARG A 426 23.55 8.56 -13.61
CA ARG A 426 24.92 8.61 -14.14
C ARG A 426 25.51 7.25 -14.48
N THR A 427 24.76 6.18 -14.24
CA THR A 427 25.19 4.81 -14.56
C THR A 427 25.05 4.50 -16.04
N ARG A 428 25.80 3.50 -16.51
CA ARG A 428 25.61 2.91 -17.85
C ARG A 428 24.23 2.30 -18.04
N PHE A 429 23.49 2.02 -16.94
CA PHE A 429 22.16 1.41 -16.95
C PHE A 429 21.04 2.44 -17.16
N TRP A 430 21.33 3.72 -16.92
CA TRP A 430 20.37 4.81 -17.02
C TRP A 430 19.56 4.82 -18.33
N PRO A 431 20.15 4.62 -19.54
CA PRO A 431 19.41 4.62 -20.79
C PRO A 431 18.27 3.59 -20.89
N ARG A 432 18.19 2.64 -19.96
CA ARG A 432 17.18 1.56 -19.96
C ARG A 432 16.53 1.39 -18.59
N MET A 433 16.40 2.49 -17.83
CA MET A 433 15.95 2.47 -16.44
C MET A 433 14.65 3.25 -16.24
N ALA A 434 13.81 2.74 -15.33
CA ALA A 434 12.71 3.49 -14.72
C ALA A 434 12.83 3.40 -13.19
N ILE A 435 12.68 4.53 -12.52
CA ILE A 435 12.69 4.66 -11.05
C ILE A 435 11.28 5.08 -10.64
N TYR A 436 10.66 4.29 -9.79
CA TYR A 436 9.37 4.54 -9.16
C TYR A 436 9.59 4.83 -7.69
N VAL A 437 9.02 5.93 -7.20
CA VAL A 437 9.04 6.28 -5.77
C VAL A 437 7.59 6.44 -5.33
N ILE A 438 7.23 5.85 -4.22
CA ILE A 438 5.86 5.86 -3.68
C ILE A 438 5.89 5.80 -2.15
N GLU A 439 4.95 6.47 -1.51
CA GLU A 439 4.64 6.23 -0.10
C GLU A 439 3.84 4.93 0.05
N ASP A 440 4.08 4.18 1.11
CA ASP A 440 3.35 2.95 1.41
C ASP A 440 1.88 3.25 1.72
N ASP A 441 1.62 4.27 2.52
CA ASP A 441 0.30 4.84 2.76
C ASP A 441 0.39 6.37 2.92
N ALA A 442 -0.74 7.03 3.08
CA ALA A 442 -0.83 8.47 3.36
C ALA A 442 -1.14 8.75 4.84
N GLN A 443 -1.39 7.71 5.63
CA GLN A 443 -1.70 7.71 7.06
C GLN A 443 -2.69 8.80 7.49
N ASN A 444 -3.70 9.06 6.63
CA ASN A 444 -4.71 10.09 6.85
C ASN A 444 -4.14 11.51 7.11
N GLY A 445 -3.01 11.84 6.49
CA GLY A 445 -2.41 13.16 6.57
C GLY A 445 -3.27 14.27 5.96
N VAL A 446 -2.88 15.52 6.17
CA VAL A 446 -3.62 16.67 5.62
C VAL A 446 -3.52 16.72 4.09
N ASP A 447 -4.68 16.73 3.44
CA ASP A 447 -4.82 16.88 1.99
C ASP A 447 -6.17 17.54 1.67
N HIS A 448 -6.28 18.32 0.57
CA HIS A 448 -7.54 19.00 0.24
C HIS A 448 -8.48 18.17 -0.63
N VAL A 449 -8.00 17.02 -1.14
CA VAL A 449 -8.79 16.14 -2.00
C VAL A 449 -9.24 14.91 -1.22
N ASP A 450 -8.30 14.11 -0.70
CA ASP A 450 -8.58 12.87 0.01
C ASP A 450 -7.39 12.45 0.89
N GLY A 451 -7.65 11.83 2.04
CA GLY A 451 -6.63 11.35 2.96
C GLY A 451 -5.76 10.20 2.43
N HIS A 452 -6.13 9.57 1.31
CA HIS A 452 -5.31 8.59 0.62
C HIS A 452 -4.43 9.20 -0.48
N ARG A 453 -4.66 10.48 -0.89
CA ARG A 453 -3.86 11.07 -1.96
C ARG A 453 -2.42 11.25 -1.50
N THR A 454 -1.47 10.64 -2.22
CA THR A 454 -0.10 10.52 -1.78
C THR A 454 0.92 11.02 -2.80
N VAL A 455 2.19 11.01 -2.40
CA VAL A 455 3.32 11.40 -3.22
C VAL A 455 3.81 10.21 -4.03
N GLY A 456 3.90 10.38 -5.33
CA GLY A 456 4.60 9.45 -6.20
C GLY A 456 5.52 10.19 -7.16
N LEU A 457 6.66 9.60 -7.45
CA LEU A 457 7.62 10.13 -8.41
C LEU A 457 7.95 9.08 -9.45
N LEU A 458 8.03 9.52 -10.70
CA LEU A 458 8.39 8.70 -11.83
C LEU A 458 9.57 9.32 -12.55
N VAL A 459 10.72 8.64 -12.52
CA VAL A 459 11.99 9.16 -13.02
C VAL A 459 12.58 8.17 -14.03
N SER A 460 12.65 8.57 -15.29
CA SER A 460 13.19 7.75 -16.37
C SER A 460 13.68 8.66 -17.50
N PRO A 461 14.61 8.22 -18.35
CA PRO A 461 14.87 8.91 -19.62
C PRO A 461 13.61 9.07 -20.47
N TYR A 462 12.64 8.18 -20.30
CA TYR A 462 11.42 8.10 -21.11
C TYR A 462 10.22 8.78 -20.46
N THR A 463 10.36 9.50 -19.37
CA THR A 463 9.24 10.29 -18.81
C THR A 463 9.00 11.56 -19.64
N ARG A 464 7.75 11.99 -19.72
CA ARG A 464 7.35 13.28 -20.30
C ARG A 464 7.76 14.40 -19.36
N ARG A 465 8.97 14.88 -19.52
CA ARG A 465 9.56 15.89 -18.63
C ARG A 465 8.76 17.18 -18.55
N GLY A 466 8.68 17.73 -17.35
CA GLY A 466 8.06 19.02 -17.07
C GLY A 466 6.54 19.04 -17.28
N THR A 467 5.87 17.90 -17.27
CA THR A 467 4.42 17.78 -17.42
C THR A 467 3.71 17.46 -16.11
N VAL A 468 2.40 17.67 -16.09
CA VAL A 468 1.49 17.17 -15.04
C VAL A 468 0.66 16.05 -15.66
N ASP A 469 0.55 14.94 -14.97
CA ASP A 469 -0.35 13.84 -15.34
C ASP A 469 -1.40 13.68 -14.24
N SER A 470 -2.62 14.11 -14.54
CA SER A 470 -3.78 14.05 -13.63
C SER A 470 -4.65 12.80 -13.86
N THR A 471 -4.12 11.80 -14.56
CA THR A 471 -4.78 10.50 -14.67
C THR A 471 -4.89 9.88 -13.28
N PHE A 472 -6.04 9.28 -12.96
CA PHE A 472 -6.20 8.54 -11.71
C PHE A 472 -5.27 7.33 -11.69
N TYR A 473 -4.38 7.33 -10.71
CA TYR A 473 -3.47 6.22 -10.42
C TYR A 473 -3.59 5.77 -8.96
N SER A 474 -3.27 4.52 -8.73
CA SER A 474 -3.15 3.92 -7.41
C SER A 474 -1.88 3.06 -7.34
N GLN A 475 -1.57 2.51 -6.19
CA GLN A 475 -0.42 1.61 -6.03
C GLN A 475 -0.42 0.45 -7.04
N PRO A 476 -1.55 -0.25 -7.32
CA PRO A 476 -1.63 -1.22 -8.42
C PRO A 476 -1.29 -0.67 -9.81
N SER A 477 -1.42 0.64 -10.05
CA SER A 477 -1.03 1.25 -11.33
C SER A 477 0.48 1.23 -11.57
N LEU A 478 1.27 1.42 -10.49
CA LEU A 478 2.72 1.30 -10.54
C LEU A 478 3.12 -0.15 -10.85
N LEU A 479 2.55 -1.10 -10.10
CA LEU A 479 2.81 -2.53 -10.30
C LEU A 479 2.50 -2.97 -11.72
N LYS A 480 1.30 -2.65 -12.24
CA LYS A 480 0.95 -2.93 -13.64
C LYS A 480 1.95 -2.37 -14.63
N THR A 481 2.44 -1.15 -14.40
CA THR A 481 3.39 -0.52 -15.31
C THR A 481 4.74 -1.22 -15.28
N MET A 482 5.23 -1.57 -14.08
CA MET A 482 6.45 -2.36 -13.91
C MET A 482 6.33 -3.77 -14.50
N GLU A 483 5.17 -4.41 -14.34
CA GLU A 483 4.87 -5.72 -14.95
C GLU A 483 4.94 -5.66 -16.47
N LEU A 484 4.35 -4.65 -17.09
CA LEU A 484 4.42 -4.44 -18.53
C LEU A 484 5.88 -4.23 -18.98
N GLN A 485 6.65 -3.43 -18.26
CA GLN A 485 8.05 -3.11 -18.58
C GLN A 485 8.97 -4.33 -18.45
N LEU A 486 8.79 -5.14 -17.42
CA LEU A 486 9.62 -6.32 -17.15
C LEU A 486 9.08 -7.61 -17.79
N GLY A 487 7.90 -7.57 -18.41
CA GLY A 487 7.23 -8.72 -19.03
C GLY A 487 6.70 -9.72 -18.01
N LEU A 488 6.26 -9.24 -16.83
CA LEU A 488 5.71 -10.06 -15.76
C LEU A 488 4.22 -10.33 -15.97
N PRO A 489 3.68 -11.41 -15.42
CA PRO A 489 2.23 -11.60 -15.34
C PRO A 489 1.64 -10.62 -14.32
N THR A 490 0.37 -10.29 -14.45
CA THR A 490 -0.39 -9.64 -13.38
C THR A 490 -0.54 -10.58 -12.19
N MET A 491 -0.47 -10.02 -10.98
CA MET A 491 -0.54 -10.78 -9.73
C MET A 491 -1.97 -10.95 -9.23
N SER A 492 -2.84 -9.96 -9.50
CA SER A 492 -4.22 -9.95 -9.01
C SER A 492 -5.20 -9.39 -10.04
N LEU A 493 -6.47 -9.32 -9.66
CA LEU A 493 -7.49 -8.56 -10.39
C LEU A 493 -7.14 -7.06 -10.39
N PHE A 494 -6.60 -6.53 -9.30
CA PHE A 494 -6.48 -5.09 -9.06
C PHE A 494 -5.41 -4.45 -9.93
N ASP A 495 -4.25 -5.06 -10.09
CA ASP A 495 -3.24 -4.61 -11.05
C ASP A 495 -3.70 -4.84 -12.50
N LEU A 496 -4.45 -5.92 -12.76
CA LEU A 496 -5.01 -6.18 -14.08
C LEU A 496 -5.92 -5.05 -14.56
N ILE A 497 -6.84 -4.54 -13.70
CA ILE A 497 -7.82 -3.51 -14.07
C ILE A 497 -7.33 -2.08 -13.86
N ALA A 498 -6.23 -1.87 -13.13
CA ALA A 498 -5.66 -0.56 -12.89
C ALA A 498 -5.30 0.16 -14.20
N ASN A 499 -5.29 1.48 -14.17
CA ASN A 499 -4.69 2.27 -15.24
C ASN A 499 -3.17 2.08 -15.20
N ASP A 500 -2.53 1.75 -16.31
CA ASP A 500 -1.08 1.85 -16.39
C ASP A 500 -0.63 3.30 -16.62
N MET A 501 0.63 3.59 -16.36
CA MET A 501 1.17 4.95 -16.38
C MET A 501 1.76 5.36 -17.73
N ARG A 502 1.35 4.74 -18.84
CA ARG A 502 1.89 5.06 -20.17
C ARG A 502 1.68 6.52 -20.60
N ALA A 503 0.66 7.20 -20.06
CA ALA A 503 0.43 8.61 -20.31
C ALA A 503 1.59 9.50 -19.83
N SER A 504 2.30 9.07 -18.80
CA SER A 504 3.50 9.73 -18.24
C SER A 504 4.78 9.44 -19.04
N PHE A 505 4.76 8.53 -20.03
CA PHE A 505 5.93 8.10 -20.78
C PHE A 505 5.93 8.57 -22.23
N THR A 506 7.12 8.59 -22.82
CA THR A 506 7.42 8.73 -24.24
C THR A 506 8.42 7.65 -24.65
N ASP A 507 8.54 7.35 -25.94
CA ASP A 507 9.53 6.39 -26.44
C ASP A 507 10.84 7.09 -26.89
N GLU A 508 10.94 8.42 -26.74
CA GLU A 508 12.13 9.22 -27.03
C GLU A 508 12.86 9.56 -25.71
N PRO A 509 14.12 9.13 -25.50
CA PRO A 509 14.81 9.31 -24.25
C PRO A 509 15.45 10.70 -24.10
N ASP A 510 15.34 11.29 -22.91
CA ASP A 510 16.19 12.38 -22.42
C ASP A 510 17.13 11.85 -21.34
N LEU A 511 18.40 11.71 -21.70
CA LEU A 511 19.45 11.12 -20.83
C LEU A 511 20.04 12.13 -19.84
N THR A 512 19.56 13.36 -19.76
CA THR A 512 20.06 14.39 -18.83
C THR A 512 20.05 13.85 -17.40
N PRO A 513 21.20 13.81 -16.72
CA PRO A 513 21.30 13.30 -15.37
C PRO A 513 20.68 14.27 -14.36
N TYR A 514 20.28 13.74 -13.22
CA TYR A 514 19.78 14.51 -12.08
C TYR A 514 20.95 14.90 -11.15
N ASP A 515 20.88 16.11 -10.57
CA ASP A 515 21.77 16.58 -9.52
C ASP A 515 21.02 16.70 -8.19
N SER A 516 21.54 16.02 -7.15
CA SER A 516 21.01 16.09 -5.80
C SER A 516 21.20 17.48 -5.18
N ILE A 517 20.22 17.91 -4.40
CA ILE A 517 20.22 19.19 -3.69
C ILE A 517 20.29 18.91 -2.19
N MET A 518 21.21 19.60 -1.49
CA MET A 518 21.26 19.56 -0.04
C MET A 518 20.07 20.35 0.53
N PRO A 519 19.20 19.76 1.37
CA PRO A 519 18.16 20.49 2.09
C PRO A 519 18.76 21.62 2.95
N ARG A 520 18.02 22.69 3.14
CA ARG A 520 18.40 23.77 4.08
C ARG A 520 18.09 23.40 5.53
N GLN A 521 17.14 22.48 5.73
CA GLN A 521 16.81 21.95 7.04
C GLN A 521 18.03 21.22 7.64
N ASP A 522 18.32 21.50 8.90
CA ASP A 522 19.39 20.79 9.62
C ASP A 522 18.95 19.37 9.93
N LEU A 523 19.70 18.39 9.39
CA LEU A 523 19.48 16.94 9.61
C LEU A 523 19.74 16.51 11.07
N PHE A 524 20.45 17.35 11.85
CA PHE A 524 20.83 17.08 13.23
C PHE A 524 19.87 17.69 14.25
N GLU A 525 18.84 18.42 13.79
CA GLU A 525 17.86 19.01 14.67
C GLU A 525 17.11 17.93 15.45
N VAL A 526 17.10 18.07 16.78
CA VAL A 526 16.42 17.14 17.69
C VAL A 526 15.32 17.83 18.47
N ASN A 527 14.31 17.07 18.84
CA ASN A 527 13.24 17.55 19.70
C ASN A 527 13.80 17.90 21.09
N PRO A 528 13.41 19.05 21.66
CA PRO A 528 13.92 19.51 22.95
C PRO A 528 13.50 18.56 24.09
N PRO A 529 14.27 18.54 25.21
CA PRO A 529 13.90 17.78 26.40
C PRO A 529 12.64 18.38 27.07
N LEU A 530 11.94 17.58 27.84
CA LEU A 530 10.64 17.99 28.43
C LEU A 530 10.72 19.22 29.33
N ASP A 531 11.82 19.40 30.06
CA ASP A 531 12.07 20.53 30.96
C ASP A 531 12.30 21.86 30.23
N ALA A 532 12.55 21.81 28.92
CA ALA A 532 12.65 22.99 28.05
C ALA A 532 11.33 23.36 27.36
N LEU A 533 10.24 22.64 27.63
CA LEU A 533 8.95 22.81 26.97
C LEU A 533 7.85 23.26 27.93
N GLU A 534 6.89 24.01 27.39
CA GLU A 534 5.70 24.46 28.10
C GLU A 534 4.44 24.34 27.26
N GLY A 535 3.27 24.41 27.91
CA GLY A 535 1.96 24.49 27.23
C GLY A 535 1.67 23.34 26.24
N PRO A 536 1.15 23.63 25.04
CA PRO A 536 0.81 22.59 24.04
C PRO A 536 2.01 21.77 23.58
N ALA A 537 3.19 22.40 23.47
CA ALA A 537 4.41 21.70 23.04
C ALA A 537 4.84 20.63 24.06
N LEU A 538 4.74 20.93 25.36
CA LEU A 538 5.03 19.95 26.42
C LEU A 538 4.03 18.78 26.36
N ARG A 539 2.72 19.07 26.22
CA ARG A 539 1.72 17.99 26.14
C ARG A 539 1.96 17.08 24.93
N ALA A 540 2.26 17.65 23.77
CA ALA A 540 2.58 16.88 22.58
C ALA A 540 3.85 16.02 22.73
N ALA A 541 4.89 16.55 23.36
CA ALA A 541 6.12 15.80 23.64
C ALA A 541 5.88 14.64 24.62
N VAL A 542 5.07 14.85 25.66
CA VAL A 542 4.66 13.82 26.61
C VAL A 542 3.82 12.74 25.90
N ALA A 543 2.85 13.14 25.07
CA ALA A 543 2.06 12.21 24.27
C ALA A 543 2.95 11.38 23.33
N SER A 544 3.84 12.03 22.56
CA SER A 544 4.78 11.34 21.66
C SER A 544 5.71 10.37 22.41
N ALA A 545 6.16 10.70 23.63
CA ALA A 545 6.98 9.83 24.44
C ALA A 545 6.23 8.58 24.93
N GLY A 546 4.91 8.69 25.11
CA GLY A 546 4.05 7.59 25.56
C GLY A 546 3.53 6.68 24.44
N MET A 547 3.73 7.02 23.15
CA MET A 547 3.26 6.20 22.03
C MET A 547 4.05 4.90 21.90
N ARG A 548 3.38 3.89 21.32
CA ARG A 548 3.93 2.54 21.14
C ARG A 548 4.79 2.42 19.87
N TRP A 549 5.90 3.16 19.81
CA TRP A 549 6.85 3.13 18.70
C TRP A 549 7.54 1.77 18.49
N ASP A 550 7.43 0.88 19.47
CA ASP A 550 7.96 -0.48 19.47
C ASP A 550 7.07 -1.48 18.71
N VAL A 551 5.84 -1.10 18.42
CA VAL A 551 4.87 -1.93 17.70
C VAL A 551 4.48 -1.21 16.41
N PRO A 552 4.70 -1.82 15.25
CA PRO A 552 4.29 -1.24 13.98
C PRO A 552 2.78 -0.91 13.95
N ASP A 553 2.42 0.23 13.36
CA ASP A 553 1.05 0.77 13.24
C ASP A 553 0.26 0.91 14.56
N ALA A 554 0.92 0.86 15.71
CA ALA A 554 0.26 1.05 17.01
C ALA A 554 0.27 2.51 17.49
N VAL A 555 0.82 3.42 16.68
CA VAL A 555 0.79 4.86 16.96
C VAL A 555 -0.52 5.44 16.44
N PRO A 556 -1.32 6.16 17.28
CA PRO A 556 -2.57 6.77 16.84
C PRO A 556 -2.32 7.81 15.74
N SER A 557 -2.71 7.52 14.49
CA SER A 557 -2.41 8.33 13.31
C SER A 557 -2.98 9.73 13.40
N ALA A 558 -4.22 9.88 13.86
CA ALA A 558 -4.87 11.20 13.99
C ALA A 558 -4.14 12.10 14.99
N LEU A 559 -3.73 11.52 16.13
CA LEU A 559 -2.96 12.28 17.13
C LEU A 559 -1.56 12.64 16.62
N LEU A 560 -0.86 11.69 15.99
CA LEU A 560 0.47 11.93 15.42
C LEU A 560 0.42 13.02 14.34
N ASN A 561 -0.59 13.00 13.46
CA ASN A 561 -0.78 14.01 12.43
C ASN A 561 -0.98 15.42 13.01
N ARG A 562 -1.80 15.55 14.07
CA ARG A 562 -2.01 16.83 14.77
C ARG A 562 -0.73 17.32 15.45
N ILE A 563 -0.03 16.44 16.15
CA ILE A 563 1.26 16.76 16.79
C ILE A 563 2.28 17.20 15.74
N THR A 564 2.42 16.46 14.67
CA THR A 564 3.36 16.77 13.58
C THR A 564 3.00 18.07 12.89
N TRP A 565 1.70 18.34 12.65
CA TRP A 565 1.23 19.61 12.10
C TRP A 565 1.68 20.79 12.95
N HIS A 566 1.34 20.77 14.25
CA HIS A 566 1.67 21.87 15.15
C HIS A 566 3.17 22.03 15.36
N ALA A 567 3.93 20.93 15.41
CA ALA A 567 5.39 20.97 15.50
C ALA A 567 6.04 21.66 14.28
N VAL A 568 5.45 21.46 13.10
CA VAL A 568 5.99 21.97 11.83
C VAL A 568 5.46 23.37 11.50
N ARG A 569 4.15 23.62 11.72
CA ARG A 569 3.44 24.85 11.33
C ARG A 569 3.30 25.87 12.46
N GLY A 570 3.61 25.47 13.70
CA GLY A 570 3.47 26.28 14.90
C GLY A 570 2.23 25.94 15.72
N TRP A 571 2.37 26.06 17.04
CA TRP A 571 1.35 25.64 18.02
C TRP A 571 0.09 26.49 17.99
N ASP A 572 0.15 27.72 17.44
CA ASP A 572 -0.99 28.63 17.27
C ASP A 572 -1.68 28.45 15.89
N THR A 573 -1.14 27.61 15.00
CA THR A 573 -1.73 27.39 13.69
C THR A 573 -2.82 26.32 13.81
N PRO A 574 -4.09 26.62 13.50
CA PRO A 574 -5.16 25.63 13.57
C PRO A 574 -4.86 24.39 12.71
N TYR A 575 -5.24 23.21 13.20
CA TYR A 575 -5.23 22.01 12.36
C TYR A 575 -6.30 22.18 11.26
N PRO A 576 -6.01 21.86 9.99
CA PRO A 576 -6.95 22.08 8.89
C PRO A 576 -8.22 21.25 9.07
N GLU A 577 -9.37 21.90 8.88
CA GLU A 577 -10.65 21.20 8.85
C GLU A 577 -10.65 20.14 7.73
N PRO A 578 -11.27 18.98 7.97
CA PRO A 578 -11.35 17.94 6.97
C PRO A 578 -12.22 18.37 5.79
N VAL A 579 -11.64 18.36 4.59
CA VAL A 579 -12.35 18.61 3.32
C VAL A 579 -12.44 17.36 2.46
N SER A 580 -11.81 16.27 2.89
CA SER A 580 -11.78 14.99 2.23
C SER A 580 -13.14 14.30 2.22
N ALA A 581 -13.35 13.41 1.25
CA ALA A 581 -14.49 12.53 1.21
C ALA A 581 -14.39 11.32 2.17
N VAL A 582 -13.27 11.16 2.85
CA VAL A 582 -13.05 10.09 3.85
C VAL A 582 -13.66 10.50 5.18
N PHE A 583 -14.48 9.66 5.75
CA PHE A 583 -15.19 9.91 7.02
C PHE A 583 -14.96 8.81 8.02
N SER A 584 -14.62 9.19 9.24
CA SER A 584 -14.57 8.29 10.38
C SER A 584 -15.96 7.87 10.83
N PRO A 585 -16.16 6.62 11.25
CA PRO A 585 -17.32 6.25 12.05
C PRO A 585 -17.27 7.03 13.37
N PHE A 586 -18.32 7.77 13.63
CA PHE A 586 -18.43 8.83 14.65
C PHE A 586 -18.12 8.40 16.10
N PHE A 587 -18.05 7.12 16.42
CA PHE A 587 -18.06 6.64 17.81
C PHE A 587 -16.92 5.70 18.21
N ILE A 588 -16.08 5.24 17.29
CA ILE A 588 -15.08 4.21 17.62
C ILE A 588 -13.67 4.80 17.65
N ALA A 589 -13.35 5.71 16.73
CA ALA A 589 -12.01 6.26 16.64
C ALA A 589 -11.74 7.34 17.69
N ASP A 590 -12.73 8.20 17.99
CA ASP A 590 -12.52 9.31 18.93
C ASP A 590 -12.43 8.83 20.39
N ASP A 591 -13.23 7.84 20.79
CA ASP A 591 -13.21 7.33 22.17
C ASP A 591 -11.99 6.44 22.43
N GLU A 592 -11.61 5.55 21.51
CA GLU A 592 -10.41 4.72 21.66
C GLU A 592 -9.12 5.55 21.53
N GLU A 593 -9.04 6.48 20.57
CA GLU A 593 -7.87 7.36 20.41
C GLU A 593 -7.75 8.37 21.57
N ALA A 594 -8.85 8.89 22.11
CA ALA A 594 -8.84 9.74 23.27
C ALA A 594 -8.45 8.97 24.54
N GLU A 595 -8.97 7.76 24.76
CA GLU A 595 -8.60 6.88 25.87
C GLU A 595 -7.14 6.40 25.74
N GLU A 596 -6.66 6.07 24.53
CA GLU A 596 -5.27 5.72 24.28
C GLU A 596 -4.34 6.91 24.49
N ALA A 597 -4.73 8.10 24.03
CA ALA A 597 -3.96 9.34 24.23
C ALA A 597 -3.91 9.74 25.70
N GLU A 598 -5.02 9.67 26.43
CA GLU A 598 -5.06 9.88 27.89
C GLU A 598 -4.24 8.83 28.63
N GLY A 599 -4.36 7.56 28.23
CA GLY A 599 -3.56 6.46 28.79
C GLY A 599 -2.06 6.58 28.47
N ALA A 600 -1.69 7.11 27.30
CA ALA A 600 -0.30 7.38 26.92
C ALA A 600 0.27 8.57 27.72
N VAL A 601 -0.52 9.63 27.89
CA VAL A 601 -0.17 10.80 28.70
C VAL A 601 0.02 10.42 30.17
N GLU A 602 -0.88 9.60 30.75
CA GLU A 602 -0.78 9.15 32.13
C GLU A 602 0.42 8.20 32.34
N ARG A 603 0.66 7.27 31.42
CA ARG A 603 1.87 6.40 31.45
C ARG A 603 3.16 7.22 31.33
N ALA A 604 3.21 8.20 30.45
CA ALA A 604 4.37 9.08 30.32
C ALA A 604 4.57 9.93 31.59
N ARG A 605 3.48 10.41 32.19
CA ARG A 605 3.52 11.15 33.44
C ARG A 605 4.01 10.30 34.60
N GLU A 606 3.53 9.05 34.74
CA GLU A 606 3.99 8.11 35.76
C GLU A 606 5.47 7.74 35.59
N LEU A 607 5.93 7.54 34.33
CA LEU A 607 7.34 7.26 34.03
C LEU A 607 8.27 8.42 34.34
N LEU A 608 7.81 9.65 34.17
CA LEU A 608 8.64 10.86 34.32
C LEU A 608 8.57 11.48 35.72
N PHE A 609 7.44 11.33 36.40
CA PHE A 609 7.20 12.05 37.67
C PHE A 609 6.81 11.11 38.83
N GLY A 610 6.73 9.80 38.62
CA GLY A 610 6.25 8.81 39.55
C GLY A 610 4.73 8.79 39.73
N PRO A 611 4.18 7.76 40.37
CA PRO A 611 2.74 7.63 40.55
C PRO A 611 2.17 8.83 41.33
N SER A 612 1.06 9.38 40.81
CA SER A 612 0.31 10.42 41.48
C SER A 612 -0.14 9.89 42.86
N ARG A 613 0.25 10.57 43.93
CA ARG A 613 -0.16 10.26 45.30
C ARG A 613 -1.62 10.63 45.53
#